data_9f467a052b5666258ee59fd97ee9329b
#
_entry.id   9f467a052b5666258ee59fd97ee9329b
#
_cell.length_a   1.000
_cell.length_b   1.000
_cell.length_c   1.000
_cell.angle_alpha   90.00
_cell.angle_beta   90.00
_cell.angle_gamma   90.00
#
_symmetry.space_group_name_H-M   'P 1'
#
loop_
_entity.id
_entity.type
_entity.pdbx_description
1 polymer ?
#
loop_
_entity_poly.entity_id
_entity_poly.type
_entity_poly.pdbx_seq_one_letter_code
_entity_poly.pdbx_strand_id
1 'polypeptide(L)' 'MQGSLSELIFLVEEAPEGGFTARALGESIFTEADGVPSLYDKVRDAVRCHFEEGKIPKVIRLHFVREEVITA' A
#
# COMPACT_ATOMS: atom_id res chain seq x y z
N MET A 1 -21.41 -1.18 -13.88
CA MET A 1 -20.87 -1.21 -13.44
C MET A 1 -20.08 -1.34 -12.60
N GLN A 2 -19.74 -1.13 -12.23
CA GLN A 2 -18.91 -1.30 -11.56
C GLN A 2 -18.95 -1.91 -10.41
N GLY A 3 -18.74 -2.54 -10.08
CA GLY A 3 -18.96 -3.30 -8.95
C GLY A 3 -17.87 -3.16 -7.96
N SER A 4 -17.63 -4.13 -7.12
CA SER A 4 -16.56 -4.05 -6.14
C SER A 4 -15.20 -4.14 -6.83
N LEU A 5 -14.19 -3.57 -6.20
CA LEU A 5 -12.83 -3.68 -6.66
C LEU A 5 -12.35 -5.10 -6.49
N SER A 6 -11.67 -5.63 -7.49
CA SER A 6 -11.03 -6.93 -7.36
C SER A 6 -9.56 -6.76 -7.03
N GLU A 7 -9.02 -5.57 -7.22
CA GLU A 7 -7.61 -5.32 -7.06
C GLU A 7 -7.39 -3.90 -6.56
N LEU A 8 -6.46 -3.73 -5.65
CA LEU A 8 -6.10 -2.42 -5.11
C LEU A 8 -4.59 -2.28 -5.19
N ILE A 9 -4.13 -1.13 -5.65
CA ILE A 9 -2.72 -0.88 -5.86
C ILE A 9 -2.23 0.12 -4.81
N PHE A 10 -1.14 -0.22 -4.15
CA PHE A 10 -0.46 0.67 -3.24
C PHE A 10 0.87 1.09 -3.84
N LEU A 11 1.18 2.36 -3.68
CA LEU A 11 2.48 2.89 -4.03
C LEU A 11 3.33 2.88 -2.77
N VAL A 12 4.45 2.17 -2.82
CA VAL A 12 5.30 2.00 -1.65
C VAL A 12 6.60 2.73 -1.88
N GLU A 13 6.98 3.57 -0.92
CA GLU A 13 8.21 4.35 -1.00
C GLU A 13 9.00 4.18 0.26
N GLU A 14 10.32 4.30 0.15
CA GLU A 14 11.18 4.28 1.33
C GLU A 14 11.10 5.63 2.01
N ALA A 15 10.94 5.59 3.33
CA ALA A 15 10.91 6.81 4.10
C ALA A 15 12.35 7.31 4.32
N PRO A 16 12.54 8.64 4.36
CA PRO A 16 13.89 9.18 4.55
C PRO A 16 14.55 8.73 5.83
N GLU A 17 13.75 8.43 6.84
CA GLU A 17 14.27 8.05 8.15
C GLU A 17 14.34 6.54 8.33
N GLY A 18 14.08 5.81 7.26
CA GLY A 18 14.03 4.37 7.31
C GLY A 18 12.61 3.88 7.28
N GLY A 19 12.44 2.62 6.89
CA GLY A 19 11.12 2.05 6.76
C GLY A 19 10.46 2.40 5.45
N PHE A 20 9.17 2.12 5.37
CA PHE A 20 8.39 2.25 4.15
C PHE A 20 7.07 2.92 4.42
N THR A 21 6.60 3.66 3.43
CA THR A 21 5.24 4.20 3.44
C THR A 21 4.49 3.57 2.28
N ALA A 22 3.18 3.40 2.46
CA ALA A 22 2.34 2.83 1.42
C ALA A 22 1.05 3.61 1.37
N ARG A 23 0.66 4.03 0.17
CA ARG A 23 -0.62 4.70 -0.01
C ARG A 23 -1.35 4.07 -1.17
N ALA A 24 -2.65 3.92 -0.99
CA ALA A 24 -3.48 3.33 -2.03
C ALA A 24 -3.74 4.34 -3.13
N LEU A 25 -3.80 3.85 -4.34
CA LEU A 25 -4.17 4.68 -5.48
C LEU A 25 -5.68 4.60 -5.63
N GLY A 26 -6.33 5.75 -5.53
CA GLY A 26 -7.76 5.79 -5.69
C GLY A 26 -8.56 5.63 -4.42
N GLU A 27 -7.91 5.41 -3.29
CA GLU A 27 -8.57 5.28 -2.00
C GLU A 27 -7.77 6.06 -0.97
N SER A 28 -8.44 6.48 0.08
CA SER A 28 -7.80 7.25 1.14
C SER A 28 -7.24 6.31 2.20
N ILE A 29 -6.23 5.54 1.82
CA ILE A 29 -5.59 4.59 2.72
C ILE A 29 -4.10 4.86 2.72
N PHE A 30 -3.55 5.02 3.91
CA PHE A 30 -2.12 5.25 4.07
C PHE A 30 -1.63 4.46 5.27
N THR A 31 -0.47 3.86 5.15
CA THR A 31 0.15 3.17 6.28
C THR A 31 1.66 3.22 6.13
N GLU A 32 2.35 2.81 7.18
CA GLU A 32 3.81 2.78 7.16
C GLU A 32 4.29 1.66 8.07
N ALA A 33 5.51 1.21 7.82
CA ALA A 33 6.08 0.12 8.57
C ALA A 33 7.60 0.22 8.52
N ASP A 34 8.25 -0.45 9.48
CA ASP A 34 9.71 -0.42 9.55
C ASP A 34 10.38 -1.34 8.55
N GLY A 35 9.69 -2.38 8.13
CA GLY A 35 10.26 -3.35 7.20
C GLY A 35 9.20 -3.94 6.32
N VAL A 36 9.65 -4.71 5.32
CA VAL A 36 8.71 -5.27 4.34
C VAL A 36 7.75 -6.27 4.96
N PRO A 37 8.18 -7.21 5.81
CA PRO A 37 7.21 -8.15 6.38
C PRO A 37 6.11 -7.46 7.18
N SER A 38 6.48 -6.47 8.00
CA SER A 38 5.46 -5.75 8.76
C SER A 38 4.63 -4.86 7.86
N LEU A 39 5.19 -4.41 6.75
CA LEU A 39 4.42 -3.63 5.79
C LEU A 39 3.26 -4.44 5.22
N TYR A 40 3.50 -5.70 4.90
CA TYR A 40 2.43 -6.54 4.39
C TYR A 40 1.28 -6.63 5.38
N ASP A 41 1.60 -6.83 6.65
CA ASP A 41 0.58 -6.93 7.68
C ASP A 41 -0.17 -5.63 7.85
N LYS A 42 0.56 -4.52 7.84
CA LYS A 42 -0.06 -3.21 8.01
C LYS A 42 -0.98 -2.86 6.86
N VAL A 43 -0.57 -3.21 5.64
CA VAL A 43 -1.39 -2.96 4.47
C VAL A 43 -2.66 -3.80 4.53
N ARG A 44 -2.55 -5.08 4.89
CA ARG A 44 -3.73 -5.93 5.00
C ARG A 44 -4.69 -5.40 6.03
N ASP A 45 -4.17 -4.99 7.19
CA ASP A 45 -5.02 -4.45 8.24
C ASP A 45 -5.72 -3.18 7.80
N ALA A 46 -4.98 -2.30 7.14
CA ALA A 46 -5.55 -1.04 6.69
C ALA A 46 -6.67 -1.27 5.67
N VAL A 47 -6.47 -2.23 4.76
CA VAL A 47 -7.47 -2.54 3.77
C VAL A 47 -8.72 -3.13 4.43
N ARG A 48 -8.52 -4.06 5.36
CA ARG A 48 -9.66 -4.66 6.05
C ARG A 48 -10.46 -3.64 6.84
N CYS A 49 -9.79 -2.66 7.40
CA CYS A 49 -10.48 -1.63 8.17
C CYS A 49 -11.21 -0.64 7.27
N HIS A 50 -10.72 -0.44 6.07
CA HIS A 50 -11.28 0.57 5.17
C HIS A 50 -12.52 0.08 4.43
N PHE A 51 -12.53 -1.17 4.03
CA PHE A 51 -13.61 -1.72 3.24
C PHE A 51 -14.54 -2.56 4.09
N GLU A 52 -15.81 -2.55 3.71
CA GLU A 52 -16.79 -3.40 4.37
C GLU A 52 -16.52 -4.86 4.04
N GLU A 53 -16.92 -5.70 4.96
CA GLU A 53 -16.84 -7.13 4.73
C GLU A 53 -17.62 -7.47 3.46
N GLY A 54 -17.02 -8.30 2.63
CA GLY A 54 -17.61 -8.65 1.36
C GLY A 54 -17.20 -7.74 0.23
N LYS A 55 -16.58 -6.59 0.54
CA LYS A 55 -16.12 -5.66 -0.47
C LYS A 55 -14.61 -5.47 -0.47
N ILE A 56 -13.91 -6.29 0.30
CA ILE A 56 -12.47 -6.21 0.38
C ILE A 56 -11.87 -6.72 -0.92
N PRO A 57 -10.96 -5.96 -1.53
CA PRO A 57 -10.30 -6.41 -2.77
C PRO A 57 -9.60 -7.75 -2.54
N LYS A 58 -9.67 -8.62 -3.52
CA LYS A 58 -9.06 -9.93 -3.42
C LYS A 58 -7.55 -9.88 -3.61
N VAL A 59 -7.08 -8.90 -4.36
CA VAL A 59 -5.67 -8.77 -4.68
C VAL A 59 -5.21 -7.39 -4.26
N ILE A 60 -4.09 -7.35 -3.57
CA ILE A 60 -3.43 -6.11 -3.21
C ILE A 60 -2.07 -6.12 -3.87
N ARG A 61 -1.80 -5.12 -4.70
CA ARG A 61 -0.51 -5.00 -5.36
C ARG A 61 0.29 -3.89 -4.71
N LEU A 62 1.53 -4.17 -4.44
CA LEU A 62 2.45 -3.18 -3.88
C LEU A 62 3.47 -2.84 -4.96
N HIS A 63 3.43 -1.58 -5.41
CA HIS A 63 4.39 -1.08 -6.37
C HIS A 63 5.48 -0.34 -5.61
N PHE A 64 6.66 -0.91 -5.57
CA PHE A 64 7.78 -0.31 -4.86
C PHE A 64 8.46 0.69 -5.76
N VAL A 65 8.57 1.92 -5.28
CA VAL A 65 9.25 2.99 -6.00
C VAL A 65 10.62 3.14 -5.37
N ARG A 66 11.63 3.12 -6.21
CA ARG A 66 13.00 3.26 -5.77
C ARG A 66 13.61 4.48 -6.44
N GLU A 67 14.22 5.30 -5.63
CA GLU A 67 14.84 6.51 -6.12
C GLU A 67 16.34 6.41 -5.88
N GLU A 68 17.12 6.72 -6.90
CA GLU A 68 18.56 6.78 -6.77
C GLU A 68 19.03 8.11 -7.33
N VAL A 69 19.94 8.73 -6.61
CA VAL A 69 20.48 10.03 -7.00
C VAL A 69 21.96 9.86 -7.26
N ILE A 70 22.36 10.26 -8.44
CA ILE A 70 23.78 10.29 -8.77
C ILE A 70 24.13 11.71 -9.14
N THR A 71 25.37 12.08 -8.88
CA THR A 71 25.86 13.39 -9.29
C THR A 71 26.43 13.30 -10.70
N ALA A 72 26.19 14.34 -11.46
CA ALA A 72 26.65 14.39 -12.86
C ALA A 72 28.15 14.67 -12.94
#